data_5e6ce01221e45b70df41ad011a27891e
#
_entry.id   5e6ce01221e45b70df41ad011a27891e
#
_cell.length_a   1.000
_cell.length_b   1.000
_cell.length_c   1.000
_cell.angle_alpha   90.00
_cell.angle_beta   90.00
_cell.angle_gamma   90.00
#
_symmetry.space_group_name_H-M   'P 1'
#
loop_
_entity.id
_entity.type
_entity.pdbx_description
1 polymer ?
#
loop_
_entity_poly.entity_id
_entity_poly.type
_entity_poly.pdbx_seq_one_letter_code
_entity_poly.pdbx_strand_id
1 'polypeptide(L)'
;MDNICGICGDTDSKKYMYELNCSHSFHYECLVQSFKYANNRNCPICRKPSDILPMVNSYKKPINLIHYDYTTSIDELDKIKNFEHKKCDHIITRGKNKGKLCDKRCVVGFYKCSSHL
;
A
#
# COMPACT_ATOMS: atom_id res chain seq x y z
N MET A 1 13.96 3.18 15.58
CA MET A 1 13.51 1.80 15.78
C MET A 1 13.05 1.23 14.48
N ASP A 2 13.56 0.06 14.16
CA ASP A 2 13.15 -0.61 12.94
C ASP A 2 11.74 -1.18 13.10
N ASN A 3 10.86 -0.88 12.14
CA ASN A 3 9.53 -1.43 12.13
C ASN A 3 9.58 -2.85 11.56
N ILE A 4 9.21 -3.82 12.37
CA ILE A 4 9.15 -5.21 11.97
C ILE A 4 7.71 -5.53 11.58
N CYS A 5 7.51 -6.15 10.42
CA CYS A 5 6.19 -6.61 10.02
C CYS A 5 5.73 -7.73 10.95
N GLY A 6 4.57 -7.55 11.60
CA GLY A 6 4.03 -8.55 12.53
C GLY A 6 3.49 -9.81 11.84
N ILE A 7 3.47 -9.85 10.50
CA ILE A 7 2.99 -11.00 9.74
C ILE A 7 4.15 -11.84 9.21
N CYS A 8 5.08 -11.22 8.47
CA CYS A 8 6.20 -11.96 7.87
C CYS A 8 7.50 -11.87 8.69
N GLY A 9 7.55 -10.98 9.68
CA GLY A 9 8.74 -10.81 10.52
C GLY A 9 9.91 -10.11 9.86
N ASP A 10 9.73 -9.59 8.66
CA ASP A 10 10.78 -8.95 7.88
C ASP A 10 10.81 -7.44 8.14
N THR A 11 11.99 -6.83 7.99
CA THR A 11 12.20 -5.39 8.12
C THR A 11 12.51 -4.73 6.79
N ASP A 12 12.14 -5.34 5.67
CA ASP A 12 12.47 -4.86 4.33
C ASP A 12 11.97 -3.43 4.12
N SER A 13 12.90 -2.48 4.04
CA SER A 13 12.59 -1.07 3.84
C SER A 13 12.07 -0.74 2.44
N LYS A 14 12.17 -1.68 1.51
CA LYS A 14 11.64 -1.53 0.15
C LYS A 14 10.17 -1.89 0.04
N LYS A 15 9.55 -2.33 1.12
CA LYS A 15 8.12 -2.58 1.19
C LYS A 15 7.45 -1.55 2.10
N TYR A 16 6.28 -1.09 1.67
CA TYR A 16 5.56 -0.05 2.40
C TYR A 16 5.00 -0.61 3.71
N MET A 17 5.36 0.03 4.83
CA MET A 17 4.86 -0.30 6.16
C MET A 17 3.64 0.53 6.48
N TYR A 18 2.64 -0.08 7.12
CA TYR A 18 1.43 0.59 7.55
C TYR A 18 1.17 0.30 9.02
N GLU A 19 0.92 1.34 9.80
CA GLU A 19 0.61 1.22 11.23
C GLU A 19 -0.89 1.33 11.46
N LEU A 20 -1.46 0.35 12.18
CA LEU A 20 -2.87 0.36 12.55
C LEU A 20 -3.10 1.26 13.77
N ASN A 21 -4.36 1.58 14.03
CA ASN A 21 -4.76 2.40 15.18
C ASN A 21 -4.34 1.81 16.53
N CYS A 22 -4.12 0.51 16.58
CA CYS A 22 -3.64 -0.20 17.76
C CYS A 22 -2.11 -0.18 17.90
N SER A 23 -1.41 0.57 17.05
CA SER A 23 0.06 0.73 17.05
C SER A 23 0.84 -0.50 16.56
N HIS A 24 0.17 -1.51 16.02
CA HIS A 24 0.84 -2.63 15.38
C HIS A 24 1.13 -2.30 13.92
N SER A 25 2.34 -2.62 13.46
CA SER A 25 2.82 -2.29 12.11
C SER A 25 3.01 -3.54 11.26
N PHE A 26 2.69 -3.42 9.98
CA PHE A 26 2.79 -4.52 9.02
C PHE A 26 3.15 -3.94 7.65
N HIS A 27 3.75 -4.78 6.79
CA HIS A 27 3.78 -4.40 5.38
C HIS A 27 2.34 -4.28 4.87
N TYR A 28 2.07 -3.23 4.11
CA TYR A 28 0.72 -2.97 3.59
C TYR A 28 0.17 -4.18 2.83
N GLU A 29 0.98 -4.78 1.97
CA GLU A 29 0.56 -5.95 1.19
C GLU A 29 0.31 -7.17 2.08
N CYS A 30 1.15 -7.38 3.10
CA CYS A 30 0.95 -8.45 4.07
C CYS A 30 -0.38 -8.28 4.82
N LEU A 31 -0.67 -7.04 5.22
CA LEU A 31 -1.91 -6.72 5.94
C LEU A 31 -3.13 -6.97 5.07
N VAL A 32 -3.10 -6.54 3.81
CA VAL A 32 -4.19 -6.78 2.86
C VAL A 32 -4.44 -8.28 2.69
N GLN A 33 -3.39 -9.07 2.53
CA GLN A 33 -3.53 -10.52 2.40
C GLN A 33 -4.14 -11.15 3.66
N SER A 34 -3.71 -10.71 4.84
CA SER A 34 -4.25 -11.18 6.11
C SER A 34 -5.74 -10.88 6.23
N PHE A 35 -6.15 -9.65 5.88
CA PHE A 35 -7.56 -9.24 5.92
C PHE A 35 -8.40 -10.03 4.91
N LYS A 36 -7.87 -10.27 3.72
CA LYS A 36 -8.55 -11.10 2.71
C LYS A 36 -8.77 -12.52 3.20
N TYR A 37 -7.74 -13.12 3.76
CA TYR A 37 -7.79 -14.49 4.27
C TYR A 37 -8.79 -14.62 5.41
N ALA A 38 -8.75 -13.70 6.36
CA ALA A 38 -9.63 -13.71 7.54
C ALA A 38 -11.04 -13.19 7.23
N ASN A 39 -11.23 -12.51 6.11
CA ASN A 39 -12.48 -11.87 5.71
C ASN A 39 -12.96 -10.82 6.73
N ASN A 40 -12.01 -10.10 7.34
CA ASN A 40 -12.28 -9.02 8.27
C ASN A 40 -11.08 -8.07 8.32
N ARG A 41 -11.22 -6.96 9.08
CA ARG A 41 -10.17 -5.98 9.27
C ARG A 41 -9.62 -5.98 10.71
N ASN A 42 -9.56 -7.13 11.33
CA ASN A 42 -9.01 -7.24 12.67
C ASN A 42 -7.48 -7.34 12.64
N CYS A 43 -6.83 -6.62 13.56
CA CYS A 43 -5.39 -6.69 13.69
C CYS A 43 -4.94 -8.15 13.90
N PRO A 44 -3.97 -8.64 13.13
CA PRO A 44 -3.50 -10.02 13.29
C PRO A 44 -2.86 -10.32 14.65
N ILE A 45 -2.41 -9.30 15.37
CA ILE A 45 -1.76 -9.47 16.68
C ILE A 45 -2.77 -9.36 17.82
N CYS A 46 -3.48 -8.24 17.93
CA CYS A 46 -4.37 -7.96 19.07
C CYS A 46 -5.84 -8.15 18.72
N ARG A 47 -6.18 -8.40 17.48
CA ARG A 47 -7.54 -8.63 16.98
C ARG A 47 -8.51 -7.47 17.15
N LYS A 48 -7.99 -6.27 17.42
CA LYS A 48 -8.84 -5.08 17.45
C LYS A 48 -9.30 -4.73 16.04
N PRO A 49 -10.56 -4.36 15.84
CA PRO A 49 -11.03 -3.92 14.52
C PRO A 49 -10.27 -2.68 14.08
N SER A 50 -9.90 -2.62 12.81
CA SER A 50 -9.29 -1.43 12.23
C SER A 50 -10.23 -0.78 11.24
N ASP A 51 -9.94 0.49 10.92
CA ASP A 51 -10.66 1.21 9.86
C ASP A 51 -10.28 0.65 8.49
N ILE A 52 -11.02 1.05 7.46
CA ILE A 52 -10.68 0.68 6.09
C ILE A 52 -9.28 1.19 5.76
N LEU A 53 -8.54 0.40 4.97
CA LEU A 53 -7.21 0.79 4.56
C LEU A 53 -7.27 1.82 3.43
N PRO A 54 -6.36 2.80 3.41
CA PRO A 54 -6.32 3.76 2.31
C PRO A 54 -5.77 3.10 1.04
N MET A 55 -6.16 3.62 -0.11
CA MET A 55 -5.48 3.29 -1.35
C MET A 55 -4.11 3.94 -1.35
N VAL A 56 -3.11 3.18 -1.80
CA VAL A 56 -1.75 3.68 -1.92
C VAL A 56 -1.28 3.57 -3.36
N ASN A 57 -0.23 4.32 -3.69
CA ASN A 57 0.29 4.34 -5.05
C ASN A 57 0.66 2.92 -5.52
N SER A 58 0.34 2.60 -6.75
CA SER A 58 0.57 1.31 -7.41
C SER A 58 -0.23 0.12 -6.88
N TYR A 59 -1.13 0.32 -5.91
CA TYR A 59 -2.06 -0.74 -5.52
C TYR A 59 -3.28 -0.68 -6.46
N LYS A 60 -3.43 -1.69 -7.31
CA LYS A 60 -4.28 -1.59 -8.50
C LYS A 60 -5.78 -1.49 -8.25
N LYS A 61 -6.32 -2.28 -7.33
CA LYS A 61 -7.78 -2.38 -7.17
C LYS A 61 -8.19 -2.31 -5.71
N PRO A 62 -9.17 -1.48 -5.38
CA PRO A 62 -9.76 -1.52 -4.05
C PRO A 62 -10.49 -2.84 -3.83
N ILE A 63 -10.46 -3.35 -2.59
CA ILE A 63 -11.06 -4.61 -2.21
C ILE A 63 -12.18 -4.33 -1.22
N ASN A 64 -13.35 -4.91 -1.45
CA ASN A 64 -14.48 -4.78 -0.53
C ASN A 64 -14.10 -5.31 0.85
N LEU A 65 -14.57 -4.66 1.90
CA LEU A 65 -14.25 -4.89 3.31
C LEU A 65 -12.84 -4.43 3.73
N ILE A 66 -11.95 -4.14 2.79
CA ILE A 66 -10.58 -3.69 3.09
C ILE A 66 -10.43 -2.21 2.81
N HIS A 67 -10.74 -1.80 1.60
CA HIS A 67 -10.59 -0.40 1.15
C HIS A 67 -11.90 0.37 1.20
N TYR A 68 -13.03 -0.33 1.24
CA TYR A 68 -14.37 0.25 1.39
C TYR A 68 -15.31 -0.80 1.98
N ASP A 69 -16.44 -0.38 2.50
CA ASP A 69 -17.48 -1.26 3.01
C ASP A 69 -18.86 -0.61 2.80
N TYR A 70 -19.89 -1.19 3.39
CA TYR A 70 -21.27 -0.70 3.24
C TYR A 70 -21.48 0.69 3.86
N THR A 71 -20.57 1.17 4.72
CA THR A 71 -20.64 2.51 5.32
C THR A 71 -19.97 3.58 4.47
N THR A 72 -19.23 3.17 3.42
CA THR A 72 -18.53 4.09 2.55
C THR A 72 -19.54 4.84 1.68
N SER A 73 -19.46 6.18 1.66
CA SER A 73 -20.35 6.99 0.82
C SER A 73 -20.01 6.79 -0.68
N ILE A 74 -20.99 7.12 -1.55
CA ILE A 74 -20.79 7.01 -2.99
C ILE A 74 -19.64 7.91 -3.45
N ASP A 75 -19.52 9.12 -2.89
CA ASP A 75 -18.46 10.06 -3.24
C ASP A 75 -17.07 9.52 -2.84
N GLU A 76 -16.97 8.94 -1.65
CA GLU A 76 -15.73 8.31 -1.17
C GLU A 76 -15.37 7.09 -2.02
N LEU A 77 -16.37 6.28 -2.37
CA LEU A 77 -16.17 5.10 -3.20
C LEU A 77 -15.64 5.48 -4.59
N ASP A 78 -16.18 6.55 -5.18
CA ASP A 78 -15.69 7.05 -6.46
C ASP A 78 -14.23 7.50 -6.38
N LYS A 79 -13.84 8.18 -5.31
CA LYS A 79 -12.44 8.58 -5.09
C LYS A 79 -11.53 7.37 -4.95
N ILE A 80 -11.99 6.33 -4.26
CA ILE A 80 -11.22 5.10 -4.07
C ILE A 80 -11.04 4.37 -5.40
N LYS A 81 -12.11 4.22 -6.17
CA LYS A 81 -12.08 3.53 -7.48
C LYS A 81 -11.29 4.28 -8.54
N ASN A 82 -11.28 5.61 -8.47
CA ASN A 82 -10.60 6.47 -9.42
C ASN A 82 -9.27 7.00 -8.88
N PHE A 83 -8.68 6.30 -7.93
CA PHE A 83 -7.39 6.69 -7.36
C PHE A 83 -6.34 6.79 -8.47
N GLU A 84 -5.69 7.96 -8.52
CA GLU A 84 -4.68 8.24 -9.53
C GLU A 84 -3.33 7.65 -9.11
N HIS A 85 -2.87 6.65 -9.86
CA HIS A 85 -1.56 6.05 -9.64
C HIS A 85 -0.50 6.81 -10.41
N LYS A 86 0.65 7.03 -9.76
CA LYS A 86 1.79 7.72 -10.36
C LYS A 86 2.88 6.72 -10.67
N LYS A 87 3.58 6.98 -11.76
CA LYS A 87 4.74 6.17 -12.17
C LYS A 87 6.01 6.75 -11.58
N CYS A 88 7.11 5.97 -11.67
CA CYS A 88 8.40 6.39 -11.15
C CYS A 88 8.81 7.75 -11.75
N ASP A 89 9.10 8.72 -10.88
CA ASP A 89 9.44 10.09 -11.27
C ASP A 89 10.94 10.33 -11.37
N HIS A 90 11.76 9.26 -11.32
CA HIS A 90 13.20 9.38 -11.45
C HIS A 90 13.58 9.83 -12.86
N ILE A 91 14.45 10.83 -12.94
CA ILE A 91 14.97 11.30 -14.22
C ILE A 91 16.18 10.46 -14.59
N ILE A 92 16.13 9.83 -15.76
CA ILE A 92 17.19 8.95 -16.23
C ILE A 92 18.43 9.78 -16.55
N THR A 93 19.57 9.38 -15.99
CA THR A 93 20.83 10.14 -16.14
C THR A 93 21.80 9.50 -17.12
N ARG A 94 21.50 8.30 -17.62
CA ARG A 94 22.39 7.55 -18.50
C ARG A 94 21.62 6.89 -19.65
N GLY A 95 22.31 6.64 -20.75
CA GLY A 95 21.77 5.88 -21.87
C GLY A 95 20.93 6.69 -22.83
N LYS A 96 20.18 5.99 -23.68
CA LYS A 96 19.36 6.59 -24.73
C LYS A 96 18.23 7.47 -24.19
N ASN A 97 17.78 7.19 -22.98
CA ASN A 97 16.64 7.89 -22.37
C ASN A 97 17.07 8.98 -21.37
N LYS A 98 18.35 9.39 -21.42
CA LYS A 98 18.85 10.45 -20.54
C LYS A 98 17.97 11.69 -20.63
N GLY A 99 17.59 12.23 -19.47
CA GLY A 99 16.72 13.40 -19.36
C GLY A 99 15.24 13.09 -19.41
N LYS A 100 14.84 11.85 -19.62
CA LYS A 100 13.44 11.42 -19.59
C LYS A 100 13.08 10.81 -18.24
N LEU A 101 11.80 10.81 -17.91
CA LEU A 101 11.31 10.12 -16.72
C LEU A 101 11.41 8.61 -16.92
N CYS A 102 11.73 7.89 -15.83
CA CYS A 102 11.76 6.44 -15.82
C CYS A 102 10.42 5.83 -16.25
N ASP A 103 9.32 6.39 -15.73
CA ASP A 103 7.95 6.04 -16.10
C ASP A 103 7.61 4.55 -15.92
N LYS A 104 8.37 3.83 -15.09
CA LYS A 104 8.06 2.46 -14.71
C LYS A 104 7.08 2.44 -13.54
N ARG A 105 6.39 1.32 -13.37
CA ARG A 105 5.47 1.15 -12.26
C ARG A 105 6.24 1.24 -10.94
N CYS A 106 5.70 2.03 -10.00
CA CYS A 106 6.29 2.18 -8.68
C CYS A 106 6.08 0.94 -7.82
N VAL A 107 6.94 0.77 -6.82
CA VAL A 107 6.68 -0.18 -5.74
C VAL A 107 5.45 0.30 -4.96
N VAL A 108 4.60 -0.62 -4.54
CA VAL A 108 3.35 -0.29 -3.83
C VAL A 108 3.64 0.62 -2.62
N GLY A 109 2.95 1.74 -2.56
CA GLY A 109 3.08 2.74 -1.50
C GLY A 109 4.21 3.75 -1.71
N PHE A 110 5.00 3.63 -2.78
CA PHE A 110 6.12 4.51 -3.08
C PHE A 110 5.93 5.18 -4.44
N TYR A 111 6.76 6.17 -4.70
CA TYR A 111 6.75 6.92 -5.97
C TYR A 111 7.95 6.61 -6.84
N LYS A 112 8.67 5.55 -6.53
CA LYS A 112 9.83 5.05 -7.27
C LYS A 112 9.63 3.59 -7.65
N CYS A 113 10.23 3.17 -8.76
CA CYS A 113 10.25 1.75 -9.12
C CYS A 113 11.32 1.01 -8.30
N SER A 114 11.34 -0.32 -8.40
CA SER A 114 12.28 -1.14 -7.63
C SER A 114 13.75 -0.80 -7.91
N SER A 115 14.05 -0.30 -9.10
CA SER A 115 15.41 0.06 -9.48
C SER A 115 15.87 1.41 -8.91
N HIS A 116 14.95 2.30 -8.56
CA HIS A 116 15.25 3.66 -8.09
C HIS A 116 14.85 3.89 -6.64
N LEU A 117 14.38 2.87 -5.98
CA LEU A 117 13.94 2.96 -4.58
C LEU A 117 15.14 2.92 -3.62
#